data_36ae0745520356b861f5fc354631924e
#
_entry.id   36ae0745520356b861f5fc354631924e
#
_cell.length_a   1.000
_cell.length_b   1.000
_cell.length_c   1.000
_cell.angle_alpha   90.00
_cell.angle_beta   90.00
_cell.angle_gamma   90.00
#
_symmetry.space_group_name_H-M   'P 1'
#
loop_
_entity.id
_entity.type
_entity.pdbx_description
1 polymer ?
#
loop_
_entity_poly.entity_id
_entity_poly.type
_entity_poly.pdbx_seq_one_letter_code
_entity_poly.pdbx_strand_id
1 'polypeptide(L)'
;MDEWKQLIVAANMKYASERYPLALSMYQQALQYALDIFDEQVRKDPDGTIAAVMVSYFNIADAYLVLREVDAASQQFDSAFRFLWQILKVEKLSGEMSDAAVKACGRVTVEWSECVDLYGGEMTEGFIQHYREAKRALNSVVILRSRIH
;
A
#
# COMPACT_ATOMS: atom_id res chain seq x y z
N MET A 1 11.44 -7.65 -11.24
CA MET A 1 11.59 -6.97 -9.91
C MET A 1 12.79 -6.05 -9.81
N ASP A 2 13.85 -6.30 -10.53
CA ASP A 2 15.04 -5.42 -10.49
C ASP A 2 14.74 -4.01 -11.00
N GLU A 3 13.93 -3.88 -12.05
CA GLU A 3 13.52 -2.58 -12.57
C GLU A 3 12.70 -1.79 -11.55
N TRP A 4 11.81 -2.46 -10.82
CA TRP A 4 11.06 -1.83 -9.74
C TRP A 4 12.01 -1.30 -8.66
N LYS A 5 12.99 -2.12 -8.23
CA LYS A 5 13.97 -1.72 -7.21
C LYS A 5 14.80 -0.53 -7.67
N GLN A 6 15.20 -0.50 -8.92
CA GLN A 6 15.94 0.62 -9.50
C GLN A 6 15.12 1.91 -9.46
N LEU A 7 13.83 1.83 -9.80
CA LEU A 7 12.93 2.98 -9.74
C LEU A 7 12.76 3.49 -8.31
N ILE A 8 12.57 2.59 -7.34
CA ILE A 8 12.43 2.96 -5.93
C ILE A 8 13.71 3.61 -5.40
N VAL A 9 14.88 3.04 -5.69
CA VAL A 9 16.16 3.62 -5.25
C VAL A 9 16.35 5.02 -5.84
N ALA A 10 16.09 5.19 -7.13
CA ALA A 10 16.22 6.49 -7.78
C ALA A 10 15.23 7.51 -7.16
N ALA A 11 13.99 7.11 -6.91
CA ALA A 11 13.00 7.97 -6.27
C ALA A 11 13.41 8.34 -4.84
N ASN A 12 13.94 7.39 -4.07
CA ASN A 12 14.43 7.63 -2.71
C ASN A 12 15.58 8.66 -2.70
N MET A 13 16.43 8.63 -3.71
CA MET A 13 17.51 9.62 -3.83
C MET A 13 16.94 11.03 -4.05
N LYS A 14 15.91 11.17 -4.86
CA LYS A 14 15.22 12.45 -5.08
C LYS A 14 14.52 12.92 -3.80
N TYR A 15 13.89 12.01 -3.10
CA TYR A 15 13.23 12.29 -1.81
C TYR A 15 14.27 12.80 -0.80
N ALA A 16 15.40 12.11 -0.66
CA ALA A 16 16.47 12.49 0.25
C ALA A 16 17.09 13.86 -0.11
N SER A 17 17.05 14.24 -1.39
CA SER A 17 17.53 15.55 -1.88
C SER A 17 16.43 16.63 -1.81
N GLU A 18 15.32 16.35 -1.15
CA GLU A 18 14.18 17.27 -1.00
C GLU A 18 13.51 17.66 -2.32
N ARG A 19 13.69 16.85 -3.36
CA ARG A 19 13.03 17.04 -4.67
C ARG A 19 11.75 16.23 -4.70
N TYR A 20 10.80 16.62 -3.85
CA TYR A 20 9.59 15.84 -3.55
C TYR A 20 8.64 15.66 -4.75
N PRO A 21 8.35 16.69 -5.57
CA PRO A 21 7.49 16.45 -6.74
C PRO A 21 8.09 15.45 -7.73
N LEU A 22 9.42 15.47 -7.90
CA LEU A 22 10.10 14.51 -8.76
C LEU A 22 10.10 13.11 -8.15
N ALA A 23 10.37 13.01 -6.84
CA ALA A 23 10.30 11.74 -6.11
C ALA A 23 8.90 11.13 -6.24
N LEU A 24 7.85 11.93 -6.05
CA LEU A 24 6.46 11.51 -6.19
C LEU A 24 6.21 10.91 -7.59
N SER A 25 6.63 11.61 -8.64
CA SER A 25 6.46 11.12 -10.02
C SER A 25 7.16 9.79 -10.23
N MET A 26 8.36 9.62 -9.68
CA MET A 26 9.15 8.39 -9.81
C MET A 26 8.55 7.24 -8.99
N TYR A 27 8.03 7.50 -7.80
CA TYR A 27 7.30 6.50 -7.02
C TYR A 27 6.03 6.04 -7.77
N GLN A 28 5.34 6.95 -8.43
CA GLN A 28 4.17 6.60 -9.25
C GLN A 28 4.55 5.70 -10.43
N GLN A 29 5.71 5.94 -11.05
CA GLN A 29 6.23 5.07 -12.10
C GLN A 29 6.56 3.67 -11.54
N ALA A 30 7.15 3.61 -10.34
CA ALA A 30 7.44 2.34 -9.69
C ALA A 30 6.16 1.56 -9.37
N LEU A 31 5.12 2.24 -8.89
CA LEU A 31 3.82 1.62 -8.65
C LEU A 31 3.24 1.05 -9.94
N GLN A 32 3.23 1.84 -11.00
CA GLN A 32 2.69 1.39 -12.29
C GLN A 32 3.42 0.15 -12.78
N TYR A 33 4.75 0.14 -12.68
CA TYR A 33 5.54 -1.03 -13.04
C TYR A 33 5.15 -2.26 -12.20
N ALA A 34 5.04 -2.09 -10.87
CA ALA A 34 4.67 -3.19 -9.98
C ALA A 34 3.28 -3.75 -10.31
N LEU A 35 2.32 -2.88 -10.64
CA LEU A 35 0.98 -3.30 -11.04
C LEU A 35 0.99 -4.01 -12.40
N ASP A 36 1.78 -3.54 -13.35
CA ASP A 36 1.85 -4.13 -14.68
C ASP A 36 2.41 -5.56 -14.67
N ILE A 37 3.37 -5.85 -13.79
CA ILE A 37 3.98 -7.17 -13.69
C ILE A 37 3.30 -8.09 -12.68
N PHE A 38 2.29 -7.60 -11.96
CA PHE A 38 1.71 -8.29 -10.81
C PHE A 38 1.21 -9.68 -11.15
N ASP A 39 0.34 -9.81 -12.14
CA ASP A 39 -0.29 -11.10 -12.48
C ASP A 39 0.73 -12.16 -12.86
N GLU A 40 1.80 -11.77 -13.51
CA GLU A 40 2.86 -12.68 -13.94
C GLU A 40 3.79 -13.06 -12.80
N GLN A 41 4.17 -12.10 -11.96
CA GLN A 41 5.17 -12.29 -10.91
C GLN A 41 4.61 -12.86 -9.62
N VAL A 42 3.35 -12.61 -9.30
CA VAL A 42 2.77 -12.99 -8.01
C VAL A 42 2.78 -14.50 -7.77
N ARG A 43 2.71 -15.30 -8.83
CA ARG A 43 2.76 -16.78 -8.72
C ARG A 43 4.15 -17.26 -8.35
N LYS A 44 5.19 -16.55 -8.79
CA LYS A 44 6.59 -16.90 -8.55
C LYS A 44 7.06 -16.42 -7.18
N ASP A 45 6.62 -15.23 -6.80
CA ASP A 45 7.03 -14.58 -5.55
C ASP A 45 5.86 -13.77 -4.98
N PRO A 46 4.90 -14.42 -4.33
CA PRO A 46 3.73 -13.72 -3.76
C PRO A 46 4.10 -12.63 -2.77
N ASP A 47 5.00 -12.92 -1.84
CA ASP A 47 5.39 -11.98 -0.79
C ASP A 47 6.07 -10.75 -1.37
N GLY A 48 7.09 -10.94 -2.20
CA GLY A 48 7.84 -9.83 -2.80
C GLY A 48 7.01 -8.99 -3.76
N THR A 49 6.12 -9.62 -4.53
CA THR A 49 5.29 -8.93 -5.50
C THR A 49 4.22 -8.07 -4.83
N ILE A 50 3.56 -8.60 -3.80
CA ILE A 50 2.58 -7.84 -3.01
C ILE A 50 3.30 -6.71 -2.27
N ALA A 51 4.47 -7.00 -1.66
CA ALA A 51 5.26 -5.99 -0.95
C ALA A 51 5.67 -4.84 -1.86
N ALA A 52 6.04 -5.11 -3.12
CA ALA A 52 6.41 -4.07 -4.08
C ALA A 52 5.26 -3.08 -4.31
N VAL A 53 4.03 -3.58 -4.47
CA VAL A 53 2.85 -2.73 -4.63
C VAL A 53 2.62 -1.89 -3.36
N MET A 54 2.68 -2.52 -2.18
CA MET A 54 2.45 -1.84 -0.90
C MET A 54 3.50 -0.75 -0.64
N VAL A 55 4.78 -1.07 -0.80
CA VAL A 55 5.88 -0.12 -0.62
C VAL A 55 5.71 1.08 -1.54
N SER A 56 5.30 0.85 -2.78
CA SER A 56 5.05 1.93 -3.75
C SER A 56 3.94 2.86 -3.27
N TYR A 57 2.81 2.32 -2.83
CA TYR A 57 1.73 3.13 -2.27
C TYR A 57 2.17 3.93 -1.04
N PHE A 58 2.92 3.31 -0.13
CA PHE A 58 3.37 3.99 1.10
C PHE A 58 4.37 5.12 0.79
N ASN A 59 5.28 4.91 -0.15
CA ASN A 59 6.22 5.95 -0.57
C ASN A 59 5.50 7.13 -1.25
N ILE A 60 4.49 6.86 -2.05
CA ILE A 60 3.65 7.90 -2.66
C ILE A 60 2.94 8.69 -1.55
N ALA A 61 2.36 7.99 -0.56
CA ALA A 61 1.71 8.64 0.57
C ALA A 61 2.68 9.55 1.33
N ASP A 62 3.89 9.08 1.61
CA ASP A 62 4.92 9.86 2.30
C ASP A 62 5.27 11.14 1.51
N ALA A 63 5.41 11.03 0.20
CA ALA A 63 5.69 12.19 -0.66
C ALA A 63 4.54 13.20 -0.61
N TYR A 64 3.29 12.74 -0.66
CA TYR A 64 2.14 13.62 -0.52
C TYR A 64 2.10 14.32 0.84
N LEU A 65 2.42 13.59 1.92
CA LEU A 65 2.43 14.20 3.28
C LEU A 65 3.45 15.32 3.39
N VAL A 66 4.65 15.13 2.85
CA VAL A 66 5.68 16.19 2.83
C VAL A 66 5.21 17.39 2.02
N LEU A 67 4.45 17.16 0.94
CA LEU A 67 3.88 18.21 0.10
C LEU A 67 2.58 18.82 0.69
N ARG A 68 2.18 18.39 1.90
CA ARG A 68 0.97 18.84 2.59
C ARG A 68 -0.34 18.46 1.88
N GLU A 69 -0.29 17.43 1.07
CA GLU A 69 -1.45 16.86 0.37
C GLU A 69 -2.01 15.69 1.18
N VAL A 70 -2.62 15.99 2.33
CA VAL A 70 -3.01 14.97 3.33
C VAL A 70 -4.12 14.06 2.79
N ASP A 71 -5.13 14.61 2.11
CA ASP A 71 -6.19 13.79 1.53
C ASP A 71 -5.67 12.88 0.42
N ALA A 72 -4.74 13.36 -0.39
CA ALA A 72 -4.11 12.54 -1.43
C ALA A 72 -3.30 11.39 -0.83
N ALA A 73 -2.62 11.63 0.30
CA ALA A 73 -1.92 10.57 1.03
C ALA A 73 -2.90 9.52 1.54
N SER A 74 -4.02 9.93 2.13
CA SER A 74 -5.06 9.03 2.60
C SER A 74 -5.63 8.18 1.47
N GLN A 75 -5.80 8.74 0.29
CA GLN A 75 -6.25 8.00 -0.90
C GLN A 75 -5.28 6.87 -1.28
N GLN A 76 -3.98 7.03 -1.03
CA GLN A 76 -3.01 5.98 -1.34
C GLN A 76 -3.21 4.76 -0.44
N PHE A 77 -3.48 4.98 0.83
CA PHE A 77 -3.79 3.88 1.75
C PHE A 77 -5.11 3.19 1.37
N ASP A 78 -6.12 3.94 0.95
CA ASP A 78 -7.37 3.38 0.45
C ASP A 78 -7.14 2.51 -0.80
N SER A 79 -6.31 2.99 -1.72
CA SER A 79 -5.96 2.22 -2.93
C SER A 79 -5.21 0.94 -2.57
N ALA A 80 -4.29 1.00 -1.61
CA ALA A 80 -3.59 -0.19 -1.09
C ALA A 80 -4.58 -1.18 -0.48
N PHE A 81 -5.52 -0.70 0.33
CA PHE A 81 -6.60 -1.52 0.90
C PHE A 81 -7.42 -2.20 -0.19
N ARG A 82 -7.87 -1.45 -1.19
CA ARG A 82 -8.70 -2.02 -2.28
C ARG A 82 -7.95 -3.06 -3.08
N PHE A 83 -6.67 -2.84 -3.31
CA PHE A 83 -5.81 -3.81 -3.98
C PHE A 83 -5.77 -5.15 -3.21
N LEU A 84 -5.55 -5.09 -1.90
CA LEU A 84 -5.53 -6.28 -1.05
C LEU A 84 -6.90 -6.93 -0.94
N TRP A 85 -7.95 -6.13 -0.88
CA TRP A 85 -9.32 -6.64 -0.82
C TRP A 85 -9.67 -7.48 -2.04
N GLN A 86 -9.24 -7.06 -3.23
CA GLN A 86 -9.44 -7.84 -4.46
C GLN A 86 -8.75 -9.20 -4.40
N ILE A 87 -7.54 -9.27 -3.83
CA ILE A 87 -6.82 -10.53 -3.65
C ILE A 87 -7.54 -11.42 -2.65
N LEU A 88 -7.95 -10.86 -1.51
CA LEU A 88 -8.56 -11.61 -0.41
C LEU A 88 -9.96 -12.16 -0.73
N LYS A 89 -10.63 -11.60 -1.75
CA LYS A 89 -11.94 -12.09 -2.21
C LYS A 89 -11.86 -13.39 -3.00
N VAL A 90 -10.69 -13.77 -3.49
CA VAL A 90 -10.53 -14.98 -4.29
C VAL A 90 -10.78 -16.20 -3.41
N GLU A 91 -11.76 -17.03 -3.76
CA GLU A 91 -12.18 -18.19 -2.95
C GLU A 91 -11.08 -19.23 -2.78
N LYS A 92 -10.35 -19.52 -3.86
CA LYS A 92 -9.30 -20.55 -3.88
C LYS A 92 -7.91 -19.91 -3.91
N LEU A 93 -7.62 -19.08 -2.91
CA LEU A 93 -6.33 -18.46 -2.78
C LEU A 93 -5.31 -19.47 -2.24
N SER A 94 -4.11 -19.55 -2.84
CA SER A 94 -3.04 -20.40 -2.32
C SER A 94 -2.64 -19.95 -0.91
N GLY A 95 -2.07 -20.88 -0.11
CA GLY A 95 -1.58 -20.55 1.23
C GLY A 95 -0.55 -19.43 1.23
N GLU A 96 0.40 -19.46 0.29
CA GLU A 96 1.43 -18.43 0.16
C GLU A 96 0.84 -17.06 -0.19
N MET A 97 -0.11 -17.01 -1.11
CA MET A 97 -0.82 -15.77 -1.46
C MET A 97 -1.63 -15.23 -0.27
N SER A 98 -2.33 -16.12 0.42
CA SER A 98 -3.11 -15.75 1.60
C SER A 98 -2.23 -15.18 2.69
N ASP A 99 -1.12 -15.83 3.01
CA ASP A 99 -0.19 -15.38 4.03
C ASP A 99 0.44 -14.02 3.67
N ALA A 100 0.84 -13.84 2.43
CA ALA A 100 1.39 -12.59 1.95
C ALA A 100 0.37 -11.45 2.02
N ALA A 101 -0.87 -11.71 1.61
CA ALA A 101 -1.95 -10.71 1.66
C ALA A 101 -2.32 -10.35 3.10
N VAL A 102 -2.39 -11.32 4.01
CA VAL A 102 -2.69 -11.09 5.43
C VAL A 102 -1.58 -10.24 6.08
N LYS A 103 -0.32 -10.56 5.80
CA LYS A 103 0.83 -9.78 6.28
C LYS A 103 0.75 -8.33 5.78
N ALA A 104 0.42 -8.15 4.50
CA ALA A 104 0.27 -6.82 3.91
C ALA A 104 -0.89 -6.04 4.54
N CYS A 105 -2.01 -6.69 4.88
CA CYS A 105 -3.13 -6.07 5.58
C CYS A 105 -2.70 -5.48 6.93
N GLY A 106 -1.89 -6.21 7.70
CA GLY A 106 -1.35 -5.72 8.95
C GLY A 106 -0.52 -4.46 8.74
N ARG A 107 0.30 -4.44 7.71
CA ARG A 107 1.14 -3.30 7.39
C ARG A 107 0.33 -2.08 6.96
N VAL A 108 -0.67 -2.25 6.09
CA VAL A 108 -1.56 -1.15 5.68
C VAL A 108 -2.26 -0.56 6.90
N THR A 109 -2.76 -1.41 7.81
CA THR A 109 -3.43 -0.96 9.02
C THR A 109 -2.51 -0.08 9.87
N VAL A 110 -1.27 -0.50 10.09
CA VAL A 110 -0.29 0.26 10.88
C VAL A 110 0.05 1.59 10.22
N GLU A 111 0.42 1.56 8.95
CA GLU A 111 0.83 2.77 8.22
C GLU A 111 -0.32 3.79 8.10
N TRP A 112 -1.51 3.31 7.80
CA TRP A 112 -2.69 4.19 7.68
C TRP A 112 -3.08 4.76 9.04
N SER A 113 -3.03 3.94 10.09
CA SER A 113 -3.30 4.38 11.47
C SER A 113 -2.34 5.49 11.91
N GLU A 114 -1.06 5.34 11.63
CA GLU A 114 -0.06 6.39 11.92
C GLU A 114 -0.37 7.69 11.17
N CYS A 115 -0.76 7.59 9.92
CA CYS A 115 -1.13 8.75 9.12
C CYS A 115 -2.34 9.48 9.73
N VAL A 116 -3.38 8.74 10.12
CA VAL A 116 -4.57 9.32 10.75
C VAL A 116 -4.24 9.93 12.11
N ASP A 117 -3.40 9.27 12.91
CA ASP A 117 -3.00 9.77 14.23
C ASP A 117 -2.22 11.10 14.12
N LEU A 118 -1.35 11.22 13.12
CA LEU A 118 -0.51 12.41 12.94
C LEU A 118 -1.21 13.53 12.17
N TYR A 119 -2.05 13.20 11.21
CA TYR A 119 -2.59 14.16 10.25
C TYR A 119 -4.13 14.19 10.19
N GLY A 120 -4.82 13.42 11.04
CA GLY A 120 -6.28 13.31 11.02
C GLY A 120 -7.00 14.64 11.14
N GLY A 121 -6.41 15.58 11.91
CA GLY A 121 -6.97 16.92 12.06
C GLY A 121 -6.97 17.76 10.77
N GLU A 122 -6.16 17.37 9.79
CA GLU A 122 -6.05 18.03 8.48
C GLU A 122 -6.81 17.28 7.38
N MET A 123 -7.37 16.11 7.71
CA MET A 123 -8.13 15.29 6.75
C MET A 123 -9.58 15.72 6.66
N THR A 124 -10.17 15.56 5.48
CA THR A 124 -11.61 15.64 5.31
C THR A 124 -12.28 14.51 6.10
N GLU A 125 -13.39 14.80 6.78
CA GLU A 125 -14.11 13.84 7.64
C GLU A 125 -14.42 12.53 6.92
N GLY A 126 -14.79 12.60 5.64
CA GLY A 126 -15.07 11.42 4.84
C GLY A 126 -13.89 10.45 4.76
N PHE A 127 -12.66 10.93 4.70
CA PHE A 127 -11.47 10.08 4.67
C PHE A 127 -11.24 9.36 6.01
N ILE A 128 -11.51 10.02 7.12
CA ILE A 128 -11.39 9.41 8.45
C ILE A 128 -12.43 8.30 8.62
N GLN A 129 -13.66 8.55 8.23
CA GLN A 129 -14.72 7.54 8.27
C GLN A 129 -14.39 6.34 7.38
N HIS A 130 -13.88 6.60 6.19
CA HIS A 130 -13.48 5.57 5.26
C HIS A 130 -12.35 4.70 5.83
N TYR A 131 -11.37 5.31 6.48
CA TYR A 131 -10.31 4.59 7.19
C TYR A 131 -10.88 3.65 8.25
N ARG A 132 -11.82 4.12 9.07
CA ARG A 132 -12.44 3.31 10.13
C ARG A 132 -13.16 2.09 9.58
N GLU A 133 -13.87 2.25 8.47
CA GLU A 133 -14.57 1.17 7.79
C GLU A 133 -13.60 0.16 7.19
N ALA A 134 -12.57 0.64 6.51
CA ALA A 134 -11.52 -0.21 5.92
C ALA A 134 -10.77 -1.00 6.99
N LYS A 135 -10.43 -0.37 8.09
CA LYS A 135 -9.75 -1.02 9.22
C LYS A 135 -10.57 -2.18 9.79
N ARG A 136 -11.88 -1.98 9.97
CA ARG A 136 -12.77 -3.06 10.44
C ARG A 136 -12.82 -4.21 9.44
N ALA A 137 -12.96 -3.90 8.16
CA ALA A 137 -13.00 -4.91 7.11
C ALA A 137 -11.71 -5.73 7.04
N LEU A 138 -10.56 -5.08 7.06
CA LEU A 138 -9.26 -5.75 7.04
C LEU A 138 -9.04 -6.63 8.27
N ASN A 139 -9.36 -6.12 9.45
CA ASN A 139 -9.22 -6.89 10.70
C ASN A 139 -10.09 -8.14 10.70
N SER A 140 -11.33 -8.04 10.20
CA SER A 140 -12.23 -9.19 10.11
C SER A 140 -11.69 -10.27 9.18
N VAL A 141 -11.16 -9.88 8.03
CA VAL A 141 -10.59 -10.83 7.06
C VAL A 141 -9.33 -11.49 7.62
N VAL A 142 -8.45 -10.74 8.27
CA VAL A 142 -7.22 -11.26 8.88
C VAL A 142 -7.58 -12.32 9.94
N ILE A 143 -8.54 -12.03 10.81
CA ILE A 143 -8.99 -12.98 11.85
C ILE A 143 -9.55 -14.25 11.23
N LEU A 144 -10.44 -14.15 10.24
CA LEU A 144 -11.04 -15.29 9.58
C LEU A 144 -10.00 -16.20 8.92
N ARG A 145 -9.07 -15.61 8.16
CA ARG A 145 -8.03 -16.39 7.48
C ARG A 145 -7.03 -17.01 8.45
N SER A 146 -6.69 -16.32 9.54
CA SER A 146 -5.80 -16.87 10.58
C SER A 146 -6.39 -18.10 11.26
N ARG A 147 -7.72 -18.20 11.38
CA ARG A 147 -8.40 -19.36 11.97
C ARG A 147 -8.46 -20.57 11.04
N ILE A 148 -8.39 -20.36 9.74
CA ILE A 148 -8.42 -21.42 8.72
C ILE A 148 -7.06 -22.08 8.57
N HIS A 149 -6.01 -21.35 8.82
CA HIS A 149 -4.64 -21.84 8.79
C HIS A 149 -4.18 -22.28 10.17
#